data_86f3642435949f0dcc1a10524960385e
#
_entry.id   86f3642435949f0dcc1a10524960385e
#
_cell.length_a   1.000
_cell.length_b   1.000
_cell.length_c   1.000
_cell.angle_alpha   90.00
_cell.angle_beta   90.00
_cell.angle_gamma   90.00
#
_symmetry.space_group_name_H-M   'P 1'
#
loop_
_entity.id
_entity.type
_entity.pdbx_description
1 polymer ?
#
loop_
_entity_poly.entity_id
_entity_poly.type
_entity_poly.pdbx_seq_one_letter_code
_entity_poly.pdbx_strand_id
1 'polypeptide(L)'
;GKFSQYGIDPKRTNKSGVKAAIIREKGVNGDREMAWMMHLAGMDVKDVHMTDLISGREDLSDVNMIVFVGGFSNSDVLGSAKGWAGAFLYNEKAKTALDNFYKRTDTLSLGVCNGCQLISELGLIYPDHEKHPKLLHNNSHKFESGFVSVEVPENNSVMLSSLAGSKLGIWVAHGEGKFDLPYSEEEYQIPMKYCYNEYPANPNGSPFATAAIASKDGRHLAMMPHLERATYPWNWAHYDNNRINDEVTPWIEAFVNAKNWITNQK
;
A
#
# COMPACT_ATOMS: atom_id res chain seq x y z
N GLY A 1 -20.74 -4.58 1.57
CA GLY A 1 -20.63 -5.77 0.75
C GLY A 1 -20.70 -7.07 1.54
N LYS A 2 -20.91 -8.16 0.84
CA LYS A 2 -20.89 -9.50 1.40
C LYS A 2 -19.68 -10.26 0.90
N PHE A 3 -19.13 -11.15 1.70
CA PHE A 3 -18.01 -12.01 1.29
C PHE A 3 -18.30 -12.76 -0.02
N SER A 4 -19.53 -13.26 -0.16
CA SER A 4 -19.95 -14.01 -1.36
C SER A 4 -19.89 -13.18 -2.64
N GLN A 5 -20.07 -11.85 -2.56
CA GLN A 5 -19.98 -10.95 -3.72
C GLN A 5 -18.57 -10.89 -4.31
N TYR A 6 -17.56 -11.17 -3.49
CA TYR A 6 -16.16 -11.12 -3.86
C TYR A 6 -15.54 -12.51 -4.05
N GLY A 7 -16.36 -13.57 -3.95
CA GLY A 7 -15.88 -14.95 -4.02
C GLY A 7 -15.01 -15.36 -2.82
N ILE A 8 -15.22 -14.72 -1.67
CA ILE A 8 -14.46 -14.96 -0.45
C ILE A 8 -15.12 -16.03 0.41
N ASP A 9 -14.35 -17.03 0.81
CA ASP A 9 -14.68 -17.94 1.90
C ASP A 9 -13.90 -17.51 3.15
N PRO A 10 -14.57 -16.87 4.14
CA PRO A 10 -13.89 -16.38 5.34
C PRO A 10 -13.34 -17.49 6.24
N LYS A 11 -13.73 -18.75 5.98
CA LYS A 11 -13.26 -19.93 6.71
C LYS A 11 -12.25 -20.75 5.92
N ARG A 12 -11.71 -20.20 4.83
CA ARG A 12 -10.72 -20.89 3.99
C ARG A 12 -9.52 -21.36 4.81
N THR A 13 -9.18 -22.63 4.66
CA THR A 13 -7.99 -23.24 5.26
C THR A 13 -7.04 -23.80 4.23
N ASN A 14 -7.52 -24.06 3.01
CA ASN A 14 -6.71 -24.61 1.93
C ASN A 14 -5.84 -23.53 1.28
N LYS A 15 -4.64 -23.90 0.85
CA LYS A 15 -3.76 -23.01 0.09
C LYS A 15 -4.34 -22.76 -1.30
N SER A 16 -4.25 -21.51 -1.75
CA SER A 16 -4.72 -21.10 -3.08
C SER A 16 -3.63 -21.19 -4.15
N GLY A 17 -2.36 -21.21 -3.75
CA GLY A 17 -1.23 -21.13 -4.65
C GLY A 17 -0.88 -19.71 -5.10
N VAL A 18 -1.66 -18.71 -4.69
CA VAL A 18 -1.34 -17.29 -4.92
C VAL A 18 -0.51 -16.80 -3.73
N LYS A 19 0.80 -16.69 -3.96
CA LYS A 19 1.77 -16.44 -2.88
C LYS A 19 2.13 -14.98 -2.76
N ALA A 20 2.10 -14.47 -1.53
CA ALA A 20 2.46 -13.10 -1.20
C ALA A 20 3.36 -13.05 0.04
N ALA A 21 4.14 -11.99 0.17
CA ALA A 21 4.99 -11.77 1.33
C ALA A 21 4.72 -10.39 1.93
N ILE A 22 4.67 -10.33 3.25
CA ILE A 22 4.74 -9.08 3.99
C ILE A 22 6.18 -8.90 4.43
N ILE A 23 6.79 -7.78 4.03
CA ILE A 23 8.16 -7.44 4.38
C ILE A 23 8.15 -6.52 5.59
N ARG A 24 8.85 -6.91 6.64
CA ARG A 24 8.90 -6.20 7.90
C ARG A 24 10.33 -5.78 8.26
N GLU A 25 10.41 -4.62 8.88
CA GLU A 25 11.61 -4.12 9.53
C GLU A 25 11.28 -3.81 10.99
N LYS A 26 12.30 -3.65 11.83
CA LYS A 26 12.13 -3.26 13.23
C LYS A 26 11.32 -1.96 13.33
N GLY A 27 10.28 -1.97 14.16
CA GLY A 27 9.43 -0.81 14.42
C GLY A 27 8.18 -0.70 13.54
N VAL A 28 8.01 -1.56 12.53
CA VAL A 28 6.78 -1.58 11.73
C VAL A 28 5.61 -2.17 12.51
N ASN A 29 4.41 -1.81 12.11
CA ASN A 29 3.16 -2.36 12.65
C ASN A 29 2.12 -2.52 11.52
N GLY A 30 0.93 -3.07 11.86
CA GLY A 30 -0.10 -3.29 10.86
C GLY A 30 0.11 -4.55 10.01
N ASP A 31 1.16 -5.31 10.26
CA ASP A 31 1.47 -6.55 9.55
C ASP A 31 0.38 -7.61 9.73
N ARG A 32 -0.22 -7.71 10.91
CA ARG A 32 -1.30 -8.67 11.19
C ARG A 32 -2.56 -8.35 10.43
N GLU A 33 -2.99 -7.10 10.45
CA GLU A 33 -4.18 -6.63 9.72
C GLU A 33 -3.98 -6.82 8.22
N MET A 34 -2.81 -6.47 7.71
CA MET A 34 -2.48 -6.63 6.30
C MET A 34 -2.49 -8.10 5.90
N ALA A 35 -1.83 -8.96 6.66
CA ALA A 35 -1.79 -10.39 6.40
C ALA A 35 -3.19 -11.00 6.40
N TRP A 36 -4.03 -10.57 7.32
CA TRP A 36 -5.42 -11.06 7.42
C TRP A 36 -6.23 -10.65 6.19
N MET A 37 -6.13 -9.39 5.75
CA MET A 37 -6.86 -8.93 4.55
C MET A 37 -6.42 -9.69 3.31
N MET A 38 -5.13 -9.93 3.15
CA MET A 38 -4.59 -10.69 2.02
C MET A 38 -5.03 -12.15 2.07
N HIS A 39 -5.00 -12.78 3.25
CA HIS A 39 -5.50 -14.13 3.44
C HIS A 39 -6.99 -14.23 3.12
N LEU A 40 -7.78 -13.30 3.63
CA LEU A 40 -9.22 -13.23 3.40
C LEU A 40 -9.53 -13.11 1.90
N ALA A 41 -8.74 -12.33 1.17
CA ALA A 41 -8.87 -12.19 -0.28
C ALA A 41 -8.43 -13.42 -1.08
N GLY A 42 -7.83 -14.41 -0.44
CA GLY A 42 -7.46 -15.67 -1.07
C GLY A 42 -5.97 -15.87 -1.34
N MET A 43 -5.10 -15.09 -0.71
CA MET A 43 -3.64 -15.25 -0.87
C MET A 43 -3.04 -16.10 0.23
N ASP A 44 -1.97 -16.82 -0.11
CA ASP A 44 -1.13 -17.54 0.84
C ASP A 44 0.01 -16.58 1.24
N VAL A 45 -0.05 -16.09 2.47
CA VAL A 45 0.82 -15.00 2.94
C VAL A 45 1.94 -15.55 3.81
N LYS A 46 3.18 -15.15 3.51
CA LYS A 46 4.31 -15.40 4.40
C LYS A 46 4.88 -14.10 4.95
N ASP A 47 5.45 -14.22 6.13
CA ASP A 47 6.11 -13.14 6.84
C ASP A 47 7.60 -13.17 6.51
N VAL A 48 8.14 -12.04 6.02
CA VAL A 48 9.54 -11.89 5.65
C VAL A 48 10.13 -10.72 6.41
N HIS A 49 11.08 -11.00 7.28
CA HIS A 49 11.83 -9.97 7.97
C HIS A 49 13.05 -9.54 7.14
N MET A 50 13.49 -8.30 7.31
CA MET A 50 14.69 -7.81 6.60
C MET A 50 15.92 -8.69 6.83
N THR A 51 16.04 -9.29 8.01
CA THR A 51 17.14 -10.24 8.30
C THR A 51 17.14 -11.45 7.39
N ASP A 52 15.97 -11.89 6.91
CA ASP A 52 15.85 -13.01 5.95
C ASP A 52 16.38 -12.62 4.57
N LEU A 53 16.12 -11.40 4.14
CA LEU A 53 16.63 -10.86 2.87
C LEU A 53 18.12 -10.59 2.95
N ILE A 54 18.58 -10.01 4.05
CA ILE A 54 20.00 -9.68 4.28
C ILE A 54 20.85 -10.94 4.32
N SER A 55 20.35 -12.00 4.98
CA SER A 55 21.07 -13.29 5.06
C SER A 55 20.98 -14.13 3.77
N GLY A 56 20.03 -13.80 2.90
CA GLY A 56 19.77 -14.58 1.69
C GLY A 56 18.90 -15.82 1.92
N ARG A 57 18.33 -16.00 3.11
CA ARG A 57 17.36 -17.08 3.35
C ARG A 57 16.09 -16.89 2.53
N GLU A 58 15.76 -15.65 2.18
CA GLU A 58 14.63 -15.29 1.34
C GLU A 58 15.11 -14.41 0.18
N ASP A 59 14.63 -14.66 -1.03
CA ASP A 59 14.97 -13.88 -2.22
C ASP A 59 13.73 -13.38 -3.00
N LEU A 60 12.52 -13.63 -2.49
CA LEU A 60 11.24 -13.22 -3.06
C LEU A 60 10.90 -13.88 -4.41
N SER A 61 11.68 -14.86 -4.87
CA SER A 61 11.50 -15.47 -6.20
C SER A 61 10.22 -16.31 -6.31
N ASP A 62 9.68 -16.76 -5.18
CA ASP A 62 8.50 -17.64 -5.13
C ASP A 62 7.19 -16.89 -4.87
N VAL A 63 7.24 -15.57 -4.67
CA VAL A 63 6.02 -14.75 -4.43
C VAL A 63 5.71 -13.85 -5.62
N ASN A 64 4.42 -13.56 -5.81
CA ASN A 64 3.95 -12.67 -6.86
C ASN A 64 3.49 -11.31 -6.33
N MET A 65 3.40 -11.15 -5.02
CA MET A 65 3.09 -9.88 -4.39
C MET A 65 3.94 -9.66 -3.15
N ILE A 66 4.43 -8.45 -2.98
CA ILE A 66 5.07 -8.01 -1.73
C ILE A 66 4.34 -6.78 -1.19
N VAL A 67 4.28 -6.69 0.13
CA VAL A 67 3.68 -5.55 0.82
C VAL A 67 4.65 -5.05 1.86
N PHE A 68 4.91 -3.74 1.82
CA PHE A 68 5.63 -3.01 2.86
C PHE A 68 4.61 -2.32 3.75
N VAL A 69 4.57 -2.72 5.02
CA VAL A 69 3.58 -2.22 5.97
C VAL A 69 3.97 -0.90 6.62
N GLY A 70 3.03 -0.31 7.34
CA GLY A 70 3.23 0.94 8.05
C GLY A 70 3.96 0.80 9.39
N GLY A 71 4.08 1.91 10.09
CA GLY A 71 4.74 2.02 11.38
C GLY A 71 5.90 3.00 11.35
N PHE A 72 6.90 2.76 12.18
CA PHE A 72 8.09 3.58 12.31
C PHE A 72 9.33 2.68 12.21
N SER A 73 9.68 2.28 10.99
CA SER A 73 10.85 1.42 10.75
C SER A 73 12.12 2.07 11.32
N ASN A 74 12.86 1.30 12.12
CA ASN A 74 14.06 1.79 12.82
C ASN A 74 13.79 3.08 13.62
N SER A 75 12.56 3.26 14.13
CA SER A 75 12.09 4.45 14.85
C SER A 75 12.26 5.76 14.06
N ASP A 76 12.37 5.67 12.74
CA ASP A 76 12.59 6.79 11.80
C ASP A 76 13.76 7.71 12.21
N VAL A 77 14.81 7.15 12.77
CA VAL A 77 15.95 7.88 13.30
C VAL A 77 16.60 8.80 12.27
N LEU A 78 16.61 8.37 10.99
CA LEU A 78 17.18 9.14 9.88
C LEU A 78 16.14 9.92 9.07
N GLY A 79 14.88 9.92 9.52
CA GLY A 79 13.74 10.41 8.76
C GLY A 79 13.00 9.29 8.03
N SER A 80 11.89 9.61 7.38
CA SER A 80 10.89 8.68 6.86
C SER A 80 11.48 7.51 6.07
N ALA A 81 11.48 6.32 6.67
CA ALA A 81 11.94 5.04 6.10
C ALA A 81 13.38 5.02 5.58
N LYS A 82 14.21 6.02 5.86
CA LYS A 82 15.60 6.06 5.35
C LYS A 82 16.46 4.92 5.88
N GLY A 83 16.28 4.54 7.16
CA GLY A 83 16.97 3.39 7.73
C GLY A 83 16.58 2.08 7.04
N TRP A 84 15.30 1.91 6.76
CA TRP A 84 14.80 0.75 6.02
C TRP A 84 15.32 0.73 4.58
N ALA A 85 15.27 1.88 3.90
CA ALA A 85 15.85 2.02 2.56
C ALA A 85 17.33 1.67 2.54
N GLY A 86 18.08 2.12 3.54
CA GLY A 86 19.50 1.81 3.70
C GLY A 86 19.77 0.31 3.84
N ALA A 87 18.90 -0.42 4.55
CA ALA A 87 19.01 -1.87 4.67
C ALA A 87 18.92 -2.59 3.32
N PHE A 88 18.12 -2.06 2.37
CA PHE A 88 18.11 -2.56 1.00
C PHE A 88 19.31 -2.11 0.19
N LEU A 89 19.63 -0.80 0.22
CA LEU A 89 20.63 -0.22 -0.67
C LEU A 89 22.07 -0.68 -0.35
N TYR A 90 22.36 -0.91 0.91
CA TYR A 90 23.72 -1.24 1.38
C TYR A 90 23.93 -2.73 1.65
N ASN A 91 22.94 -3.57 1.37
CA ASN A 91 23.08 -5.03 1.45
C ASN A 91 22.84 -5.64 0.08
N GLU A 92 23.87 -6.30 -0.46
CA GLU A 92 23.83 -6.84 -1.81
C GLU A 92 22.72 -7.87 -2.03
N LYS A 93 22.52 -8.79 -1.07
CA LYS A 93 21.51 -9.84 -1.18
C LYS A 93 20.09 -9.27 -1.15
N ALA A 94 19.82 -8.36 -0.22
CA ALA A 94 18.52 -7.70 -0.11
C ALA A 94 18.23 -6.85 -1.36
N LYS A 95 19.23 -6.09 -1.82
CA LYS A 95 19.09 -5.26 -3.03
C LYS A 95 18.82 -6.13 -4.26
N THR A 96 19.55 -7.21 -4.43
CA THR A 96 19.37 -8.13 -5.57
C THR A 96 17.99 -8.76 -5.56
N ALA A 97 17.52 -9.23 -4.41
CA ALA A 97 16.19 -9.80 -4.27
C ALA A 97 15.10 -8.79 -4.69
N LEU A 98 15.21 -7.56 -4.23
CA LEU A 98 14.26 -6.50 -4.56
C LEU A 98 14.32 -6.13 -6.04
N ASP A 99 15.51 -5.90 -6.59
CA ASP A 99 15.71 -5.55 -8.00
C ASP A 99 15.13 -6.65 -8.93
N ASN A 100 15.38 -7.90 -8.63
CA ASN A 100 14.85 -9.03 -9.40
C ASN A 100 13.33 -9.11 -9.32
N PHE A 101 12.75 -8.85 -8.16
CA PHE A 101 11.30 -8.82 -8.00
C PHE A 101 10.66 -7.73 -8.88
N TYR A 102 11.21 -6.53 -8.88
CA TYR A 102 10.65 -5.41 -9.67
C TYR A 102 10.90 -5.55 -11.18
N LYS A 103 11.91 -6.32 -11.61
CA LYS A 103 12.12 -6.62 -13.03
C LYS A 103 11.11 -7.63 -13.60
N ARG A 104 10.50 -8.45 -12.74
CA ARG A 104 9.47 -9.40 -13.18
C ARG A 104 8.21 -8.66 -13.58
N THR A 105 7.49 -9.21 -14.58
CA THR A 105 6.23 -8.64 -15.08
C THR A 105 4.99 -9.27 -14.48
N ASP A 106 5.15 -10.34 -13.71
CA ASP A 106 4.07 -11.08 -13.05
C ASP A 106 3.92 -10.74 -11.56
N THR A 107 4.37 -9.56 -11.16
CA THR A 107 4.43 -9.15 -9.76
C THR A 107 3.64 -7.88 -9.47
N LEU A 108 3.16 -7.79 -8.23
CA LEU A 108 2.53 -6.61 -7.65
C LEU A 108 3.27 -6.19 -6.40
N SER A 109 3.26 -4.90 -6.09
CA SER A 109 3.71 -4.42 -4.78
C SER A 109 2.76 -3.35 -4.23
N LEU A 110 2.70 -3.28 -2.91
CA LEU A 110 1.93 -2.28 -2.16
C LEU A 110 2.81 -1.76 -1.03
N GLY A 111 2.92 -0.45 -0.91
CA GLY A 111 3.50 0.20 0.25
C GLY A 111 2.48 1.11 0.91
N VAL A 112 2.26 0.94 2.21
CA VAL A 112 1.29 1.71 2.99
C VAL A 112 2.01 2.50 4.07
N CYS A 113 1.76 3.81 4.13
CA CYS A 113 2.32 4.73 5.13
C CYS A 113 3.86 4.67 5.16
N ASN A 114 4.47 4.08 6.17
CA ASN A 114 5.93 3.90 6.21
C ASN A 114 6.43 3.08 5.01
N GLY A 115 5.66 2.09 4.55
CA GLY A 115 5.95 1.35 3.32
C GLY A 115 5.87 2.21 2.05
N CYS A 116 4.95 3.18 2.00
CA CYS A 116 4.89 4.17 0.93
C CYS A 116 6.15 5.05 0.92
N GLN A 117 6.59 5.49 2.08
CA GLN A 117 7.82 6.25 2.24
C GLN A 117 9.02 5.45 1.74
N LEU A 118 9.09 4.16 2.06
CA LEU A 118 10.15 3.26 1.62
C LEU A 118 10.19 3.12 0.09
N ILE A 119 9.06 2.81 -0.53
CA ILE A 119 8.95 2.66 -1.99
C ILE A 119 9.39 3.96 -2.68
N SER A 120 8.98 5.10 -2.15
CA SER A 120 9.34 6.41 -2.69
C SER A 120 10.83 6.69 -2.52
N GLU A 121 11.39 6.44 -1.35
CA GLU A 121 12.82 6.64 -1.07
C GLU A 121 13.71 5.76 -1.98
N LEU A 122 13.25 4.56 -2.32
CA LEU A 122 13.95 3.65 -3.23
C LEU A 122 13.70 3.94 -4.72
N GLY A 123 12.81 4.90 -5.05
CA GLY A 123 12.52 5.27 -6.43
C GLY A 123 11.85 4.18 -7.26
N LEU A 124 11.05 3.31 -6.64
CA LEU A 124 10.52 2.11 -7.29
C LEU A 124 9.28 2.35 -8.18
N ILE A 125 8.54 3.43 -7.96
CA ILE A 125 7.29 3.70 -8.70
C ILE A 125 7.54 4.34 -10.05
N TYR A 126 8.45 5.32 -10.11
CA TYR A 126 8.85 6.01 -11.35
C TYR A 126 10.37 5.95 -11.52
N PRO A 127 10.92 4.76 -11.77
CA PRO A 127 12.38 4.62 -11.87
C PRO A 127 13.00 5.43 -13.02
N ASP A 128 12.22 5.72 -14.07
CA ASP A 128 12.66 6.48 -15.23
C ASP A 128 12.69 7.99 -15.00
N HIS A 129 12.04 8.48 -13.94
CA HIS A 129 12.06 9.92 -13.62
C HIS A 129 13.42 10.29 -13.04
N GLU A 130 14.02 11.38 -13.52
CA GLU A 130 15.27 11.90 -12.97
C GLU A 130 15.11 12.32 -11.51
N LYS A 131 13.96 12.94 -11.19
CA LYS A 131 13.58 13.32 -9.82
C LYS A 131 12.44 12.42 -9.36
N HIS A 132 12.72 11.57 -8.37
CA HIS A 132 11.74 10.64 -7.84
C HIS A 132 10.75 11.32 -6.89
N PRO A 133 9.51 10.80 -6.80
CA PRO A 133 8.59 11.19 -5.74
C PRO A 133 9.22 10.97 -4.36
N LYS A 134 8.90 11.85 -3.42
CA LYS A 134 9.34 11.76 -2.02
C LYS A 134 8.19 12.05 -1.08
N LEU A 135 8.35 11.70 0.18
CA LEU A 135 7.43 12.08 1.25
C LEU A 135 8.13 13.09 2.15
N LEU A 136 7.45 14.20 2.41
CA LEU A 136 7.93 15.30 3.22
C LEU A 136 7.10 15.43 4.49
N HIS A 137 7.57 16.25 5.43
CA HIS A 137 6.79 16.63 6.61
C HIS A 137 5.43 17.21 6.21
N ASN A 138 4.39 16.86 6.96
CA ASN A 138 3.07 17.47 6.79
C ASN A 138 3.17 19.00 6.89
N ASN A 139 2.34 19.72 6.15
CA ASN A 139 2.29 21.19 6.23
C ASN A 139 2.00 21.69 7.64
N SER A 140 1.28 20.92 8.45
CA SER A 140 0.98 21.26 9.85
C SER A 140 2.18 21.13 10.78
N HIS A 141 3.26 20.48 10.35
CA HIS A 141 4.41 20.11 11.17
C HIS A 141 4.05 19.23 12.37
N LYS A 142 2.94 18.50 12.27
CA LYS A 142 2.41 17.61 13.31
C LYS A 142 2.15 16.22 12.74
N PHE A 143 2.12 15.25 13.64
CA PHE A 143 1.56 13.94 13.34
C PHE A 143 0.05 14.11 13.16
N GLU A 144 -0.44 13.73 11.98
CA GLU A 144 -1.87 13.77 11.66
C GLU A 144 -2.46 12.38 11.78
N SER A 145 -3.53 12.26 12.56
CA SER A 145 -4.25 11.02 12.79
C SER A 145 -5.74 11.29 12.68
N GLY A 146 -6.44 10.54 11.85
CA GLY A 146 -7.86 10.74 11.69
C GLY A 146 -8.49 9.90 10.60
N PHE A 147 -9.81 9.99 10.51
CA PHE A 147 -10.61 9.37 9.48
C PHE A 147 -10.94 10.41 8.42
N VAL A 148 -10.55 10.17 7.18
CA VAL A 148 -10.72 11.11 6.07
C VAL A 148 -11.50 10.46 4.93
N SER A 149 -12.03 11.27 4.02
CA SER A 149 -12.66 10.79 2.79
C SER A 149 -11.69 10.90 1.63
N VAL A 150 -11.63 9.84 0.84
CA VAL A 150 -10.88 9.81 -0.40
C VAL A 150 -11.80 9.47 -1.56
N GLU A 151 -11.41 9.90 -2.75
CA GLU A 151 -12.05 9.51 -4.00
C GLU A 151 -11.08 8.70 -4.85
N VAL A 152 -11.63 7.76 -5.60
CA VAL A 152 -10.88 6.94 -6.54
C VAL A 152 -11.26 7.42 -7.94
N PRO A 153 -10.41 8.21 -8.62
CA PRO A 153 -10.67 8.60 -10.01
C PRO A 153 -10.46 7.41 -10.97
N GLU A 154 -10.81 7.59 -12.22
CA GLU A 154 -10.42 6.64 -13.27
C GLU A 154 -8.90 6.47 -13.21
N ASN A 155 -8.44 5.23 -13.18
CA ASN A 155 -7.02 4.92 -13.00
C ASN A 155 -6.68 3.53 -13.54
N ASN A 156 -5.39 3.26 -13.65
CA ASN A 156 -4.87 1.99 -14.16
C ASN A 156 -4.37 1.03 -13.07
N SER A 157 -4.47 1.39 -11.80
CA SER A 157 -3.98 0.54 -10.72
C SER A 157 -4.68 -0.82 -10.73
N VAL A 158 -3.91 -1.90 -10.69
CA VAL A 158 -4.48 -3.26 -10.57
C VAL A 158 -5.39 -3.36 -9.35
N MET A 159 -4.98 -2.79 -8.22
CA MET A 159 -5.74 -2.89 -6.99
C MET A 159 -6.97 -1.97 -6.95
N LEU A 160 -6.89 -0.77 -7.53
CA LEU A 160 -7.88 0.28 -7.31
C LEU A 160 -8.75 0.64 -8.52
N SER A 161 -8.40 0.18 -9.73
CA SER A 161 -9.14 0.61 -10.94
C SER A 161 -10.63 0.26 -10.91
N SER A 162 -10.99 -0.87 -10.34
CA SER A 162 -12.41 -1.29 -10.24
C SER A 162 -13.22 -0.45 -9.24
N LEU A 163 -12.55 0.30 -8.38
CA LEU A 163 -13.18 1.20 -7.41
C LEU A 163 -13.40 2.61 -7.97
N ALA A 164 -13.05 2.86 -9.22
CA ALA A 164 -13.20 4.18 -9.85
C ALA A 164 -14.64 4.71 -9.68
N GLY A 165 -14.74 5.99 -9.32
CA GLY A 165 -16.01 6.64 -9.03
C GLY A 165 -16.45 6.55 -7.57
N SER A 166 -15.75 5.79 -6.74
CA SER A 166 -16.08 5.64 -5.31
C SER A 166 -15.53 6.80 -4.49
N LYS A 167 -16.28 7.16 -3.44
CA LYS A 167 -15.83 7.99 -2.33
C LYS A 167 -15.90 7.16 -1.05
N LEU A 168 -14.78 6.99 -0.38
CA LEU A 168 -14.64 6.04 0.72
C LEU A 168 -13.93 6.68 1.91
N GLY A 169 -14.30 6.26 3.11
CA GLY A 169 -13.59 6.63 4.33
C GLY A 169 -12.36 5.77 4.54
N ILE A 170 -11.31 6.36 5.09
CA ILE A 170 -10.04 5.68 5.35
C ILE A 170 -9.28 6.35 6.50
N TRP A 171 -8.46 5.57 7.20
CA TRP A 171 -7.64 6.09 8.28
C TRP A 171 -6.29 6.61 7.78
N VAL A 172 -5.85 7.73 8.34
CA VAL A 172 -4.50 8.25 8.19
C VAL A 172 -3.82 8.36 9.56
N ALA A 173 -2.52 8.14 9.59
CA ALA A 173 -1.69 8.26 10.80
C ALA A 173 -0.25 8.47 10.37
N HIS A 174 0.20 9.73 10.20
CA HIS A 174 1.53 10.01 9.67
C HIS A 174 2.03 11.42 10.04
N GLY A 175 3.34 11.57 10.17
CA GLY A 175 4.02 12.87 10.33
C GLY A 175 4.67 13.36 9.03
N GLU A 176 5.05 12.45 8.16
CA GLU A 176 5.71 12.71 6.88
C GLU A 176 4.90 12.09 5.74
N GLY A 177 3.71 12.65 5.50
CA GLY A 177 2.76 12.13 4.52
C GLY A 177 2.54 13.01 3.29
N LYS A 178 3.24 14.14 3.21
CA LYS A 178 3.11 15.06 2.08
C LYS A 178 3.94 14.56 0.90
N PHE A 179 3.28 14.19 -0.20
CA PHE A 179 3.97 13.87 -1.44
C PHE A 179 4.71 15.09 -1.98
N ASP A 180 5.94 14.88 -2.38
CA ASP A 180 6.71 15.78 -3.24
C ASP A 180 6.72 15.18 -4.64
N LEU A 181 5.97 15.80 -5.56
CA LEU A 181 5.84 15.36 -6.95
C LEU A 181 6.45 16.42 -7.86
N PRO A 182 7.72 16.25 -8.27
CA PRO A 182 8.46 17.30 -8.99
C PRO A 182 7.91 17.69 -10.37
N TYR A 183 7.10 16.82 -10.97
CA TYR A 183 6.56 17.04 -12.32
C TYR A 183 5.08 17.42 -12.27
N SER A 184 4.49 17.71 -13.43
CA SER A 184 3.07 18.03 -13.54
C SER A 184 2.21 16.80 -13.27
N GLU A 185 0.93 17.03 -12.92
CA GLU A 185 -0.01 15.98 -12.54
C GLU A 185 -0.11 14.87 -13.59
N GLU A 186 -0.05 15.23 -14.88
CA GLU A 186 -0.16 14.29 -16.00
C GLU A 186 0.98 13.28 -16.07
N GLU A 187 2.10 13.55 -15.41
CA GLU A 187 3.26 12.66 -15.37
C GLU A 187 3.07 11.51 -14.36
N TYR A 188 1.97 11.53 -13.59
CA TYR A 188 1.71 10.55 -12.53
C TYR A 188 0.39 9.84 -12.73
N GLN A 189 0.34 8.57 -12.31
CA GLN A 189 -0.89 7.84 -12.07
C GLN A 189 -1.28 8.06 -10.61
N ILE A 190 -2.41 8.74 -10.36
CA ILE A 190 -2.88 9.08 -9.02
C ILE A 190 -4.23 8.38 -8.80
N PRO A 191 -4.23 7.14 -8.30
CA PRO A 191 -5.46 6.34 -8.19
C PRO A 191 -6.31 6.67 -6.96
N MET A 192 -5.83 7.55 -6.08
CA MET A 192 -6.56 7.95 -4.89
C MET A 192 -6.21 9.38 -4.53
N LYS A 193 -7.25 10.19 -4.30
CA LYS A 193 -7.11 11.59 -3.90
C LYS A 193 -7.95 11.85 -2.65
N TYR A 194 -7.50 12.75 -1.79
CA TYR A 194 -8.36 13.30 -0.74
C TYR A 194 -9.52 14.06 -1.40
N CYS A 195 -10.73 13.94 -0.85
CA CYS A 195 -11.93 14.51 -1.48
C CYS A 195 -11.90 16.03 -1.60
N TYR A 196 -11.19 16.70 -0.70
CA TYR A 196 -10.99 18.14 -0.73
C TYR A 196 -9.50 18.45 -0.59
N ASN A 197 -9.04 19.49 -1.28
CA ASN A 197 -7.62 19.87 -1.29
C ASN A 197 -7.23 20.77 -0.11
N GLU A 198 -8.10 20.93 0.86
CA GLU A 198 -7.92 21.81 2.03
C GLU A 198 -7.77 21.00 3.31
N TYR A 199 -6.98 21.52 4.25
CA TYR A 199 -6.86 20.96 5.59
C TYR A 199 -8.20 21.10 6.33
N PRO A 200 -8.68 20.13 7.13
CA PRO A 200 -8.01 18.84 7.42
C PRO A 200 -8.34 17.70 6.46
N ALA A 201 -9.18 17.91 5.45
CA ALA A 201 -9.56 16.86 4.49
C ALA A 201 -8.36 16.36 3.69
N ASN A 202 -7.46 17.27 3.28
CA ASN A 202 -6.10 16.91 2.86
C ASN A 202 -5.19 17.10 4.08
N PRO A 203 -4.83 16.00 4.77
CA PRO A 203 -4.22 16.10 6.09
C PRO A 203 -2.75 16.51 6.07
N ASN A 204 -2.09 16.45 4.94
CA ASN A 204 -0.64 16.63 4.84
C ASN A 204 -0.22 17.73 3.86
N GLY A 205 -1.12 18.24 3.04
CA GLY A 205 -0.82 19.28 2.04
C GLY A 205 -0.24 18.75 0.73
N SER A 206 -0.42 17.46 0.43
CA SER A 206 0.05 16.87 -0.82
C SER A 206 -0.49 17.60 -2.04
N PRO A 207 0.34 17.84 -3.07
CA PRO A 207 -0.11 18.45 -4.32
C PRO A 207 -1.15 17.56 -5.00
N PHE A 208 -2.08 18.16 -5.73
CA PHE A 208 -3.16 17.45 -6.44
C PHE A 208 -4.07 16.64 -5.51
N ALA A 209 -4.09 16.95 -4.20
CA ALA A 209 -4.75 16.16 -3.15
C ALA A 209 -4.34 14.68 -3.16
N THR A 210 -3.12 14.38 -3.55
CA THR A 210 -2.61 13.02 -3.78
C THR A 210 -2.57 12.23 -2.47
N ALA A 211 -3.28 11.10 -2.44
CA ALA A 211 -3.25 10.13 -1.35
C ALA A 211 -2.47 8.86 -1.72
N ALA A 212 -2.37 8.56 -3.02
CA ALA A 212 -1.64 7.40 -3.54
C ALA A 212 -1.10 7.68 -4.93
N ILE A 213 0.00 7.02 -5.27
CA ILE A 213 0.55 6.97 -6.63
C ILE A 213 0.74 5.52 -7.06
N ALA A 214 0.60 5.28 -8.36
CA ALA A 214 0.81 3.96 -8.95
C ALA A 214 1.84 4.06 -10.08
N SER A 215 2.51 2.94 -10.38
CA SER A 215 3.41 2.84 -11.52
C SER A 215 2.64 3.00 -12.84
N LYS A 216 3.36 3.28 -13.93
CA LYS A 216 2.76 3.46 -15.27
C LYS A 216 1.89 2.28 -15.69
N ASP A 217 2.30 1.07 -15.37
CA ASP A 217 1.57 -0.16 -15.70
C ASP A 217 0.55 -0.58 -14.63
N GLY A 218 0.43 0.17 -13.55
CA GLY A 218 -0.55 -0.06 -12.49
C GLY A 218 -0.25 -1.19 -11.51
N ARG A 219 0.90 -1.87 -11.65
CA ARG A 219 1.24 -3.02 -10.80
C ARG A 219 1.73 -2.64 -9.41
N HIS A 220 2.34 -1.50 -9.24
CA HIS A 220 2.94 -1.07 -7.98
C HIS A 220 2.20 0.15 -7.45
N LEU A 221 1.81 0.09 -6.18
CA LEU A 221 0.98 1.09 -5.51
C LEU A 221 1.64 1.56 -4.21
N ALA A 222 1.75 2.86 -4.04
CA ALA A 222 2.23 3.48 -2.82
C ALA A 222 1.18 4.47 -2.30
N MET A 223 0.72 4.27 -1.06
CA MET A 223 -0.34 5.09 -0.48
C MET A 223 -0.06 5.44 0.97
N MET A 224 -0.45 6.62 1.39
CA MET A 224 -0.29 7.04 2.78
C MET A 224 -1.43 6.59 3.69
N PRO A 225 -2.70 6.59 3.25
CA PRO A 225 -3.78 6.03 4.09
C PRO A 225 -3.68 4.51 4.27
N HIS A 226 -4.36 4.01 5.30
CA HIS A 226 -4.35 2.61 5.72
C HIS A 226 -5.64 1.89 5.30
N LEU A 227 -5.67 1.28 4.12
CA LEU A 227 -6.85 0.52 3.66
C LEU A 227 -7.07 -0.75 4.51
N GLU A 228 -6.00 -1.37 5.01
CA GLU A 228 -6.07 -2.57 5.85
C GLU A 228 -6.76 -2.33 7.20
N ARG A 229 -6.88 -1.07 7.60
CA ARG A 229 -7.57 -0.64 8.83
C ARG A 229 -8.98 -0.14 8.59
N ALA A 230 -9.48 -0.23 7.36
CA ALA A 230 -10.79 0.28 6.97
C ALA A 230 -11.64 -0.75 6.23
N THR A 231 -11.29 -2.03 6.31
CA THR A 231 -11.90 -3.11 5.53
C THR A 231 -13.20 -3.65 6.15
N TYR A 232 -13.40 -3.46 7.44
CA TYR A 232 -14.65 -3.84 8.10
C TYR A 232 -15.52 -2.62 8.40
N PRO A 233 -16.88 -2.73 8.34
CA PRO A 233 -17.76 -1.62 8.66
C PRO A 233 -17.51 -0.99 10.02
N TRP A 234 -17.21 -1.80 11.03
CA TRP A 234 -16.93 -1.30 12.39
C TRP A 234 -15.57 -0.62 12.54
N ASN A 235 -14.72 -0.71 11.52
CA ASN A 235 -13.44 0.03 11.50
C ASN A 235 -13.66 1.51 11.14
N TRP A 236 -14.75 1.84 10.45
CA TRP A 236 -15.02 3.21 10.03
C TRP A 236 -15.51 4.07 11.19
N ALA A 237 -15.07 5.32 11.24
CA ALA A 237 -15.60 6.28 12.20
C ALA A 237 -17.08 6.57 11.95
N HIS A 238 -17.52 6.51 10.69
CA HIS A 238 -18.91 6.64 10.28
C HIS A 238 -19.17 5.73 9.08
N TYR A 239 -20.14 4.83 9.22
CA TYR A 239 -20.57 3.92 8.14
C TYR A 239 -22.07 4.12 7.91
N ASP A 240 -22.49 4.03 6.63
CA ASP A 240 -23.89 4.24 6.24
C ASP A 240 -24.80 3.24 6.96
N ASN A 241 -25.78 3.76 7.71
CA ASN A 241 -26.75 2.95 8.45
C ASN A 241 -27.58 2.02 7.54
N ASN A 242 -27.78 2.40 6.28
CA ASN A 242 -28.46 1.56 5.30
C ASN A 242 -27.64 0.33 4.90
N ARG A 243 -26.36 0.30 5.26
CA ARG A 243 -25.42 -0.77 4.97
C ARG A 243 -24.96 -1.53 6.20
N ILE A 244 -25.73 -1.46 7.29
CA ILE A 244 -25.40 -2.06 8.59
C ILE A 244 -25.14 -3.57 8.51
N ASN A 245 -25.70 -4.24 7.50
CA ASN A 245 -25.54 -5.68 7.31
C ASN A 245 -24.35 -6.05 6.41
N ASP A 246 -23.54 -5.07 6.00
CA ASP A 246 -22.32 -5.35 5.27
C ASP A 246 -21.35 -6.16 6.13
N GLU A 247 -20.73 -7.16 5.55
CA GLU A 247 -19.69 -7.96 6.19
C GLU A 247 -18.31 -7.32 6.00
N VAL A 248 -18.11 -6.66 4.86
CA VAL A 248 -16.87 -5.97 4.49
C VAL A 248 -17.19 -4.65 3.80
N THR A 249 -16.25 -3.72 3.84
CA THR A 249 -16.31 -2.48 3.08
C THR A 249 -15.74 -2.69 1.67
N PRO A 250 -15.94 -1.73 0.75
CA PRO A 250 -15.37 -1.84 -0.61
C PRO A 250 -13.84 -1.97 -0.66
N TRP A 251 -13.11 -1.63 0.40
CA TRP A 251 -11.65 -1.76 0.41
C TRP A 251 -11.14 -3.19 0.22
N ILE A 252 -11.95 -4.20 0.58
CA ILE A 252 -11.56 -5.60 0.34
C ILE A 252 -11.37 -5.89 -1.16
N GLU A 253 -12.09 -5.18 -2.02
CA GLU A 253 -11.98 -5.35 -3.47
C GLU A 253 -10.57 -5.10 -3.99
N ALA A 254 -9.82 -4.19 -3.37
CA ALA A 254 -8.43 -3.92 -3.74
C ALA A 254 -7.55 -5.18 -3.61
N PHE A 255 -7.74 -5.92 -2.53
CA PHE A 255 -7.00 -7.17 -2.30
C PHE A 255 -7.48 -8.31 -3.20
N VAL A 256 -8.78 -8.39 -3.43
CA VAL A 256 -9.38 -9.38 -4.35
C VAL A 256 -8.87 -9.14 -5.78
N ASN A 257 -8.79 -7.89 -6.20
CA ASN A 257 -8.23 -7.51 -7.50
C ASN A 257 -6.78 -8.00 -7.66
N ALA A 258 -5.97 -7.82 -6.62
CA ALA A 258 -4.58 -8.28 -6.62
C ALA A 258 -4.51 -9.80 -6.79
N LYS A 259 -5.28 -10.54 -6.00
CA LYS A 259 -5.33 -12.00 -6.06
C LYS A 259 -5.78 -12.48 -7.43
N ASN A 260 -6.81 -11.90 -8.00
CA ASN A 260 -7.35 -12.29 -9.31
C ASN A 260 -6.36 -11.97 -10.43
N TRP A 261 -5.71 -10.83 -10.37
CA TRP A 261 -4.69 -10.44 -11.35
C TRP A 261 -3.54 -11.46 -11.38
N ILE A 262 -3.03 -11.85 -10.21
CA ILE A 262 -1.96 -12.85 -10.10
C ILE A 262 -2.42 -14.20 -10.65
N THR A 263 -3.63 -14.61 -10.31
CA THR A 263 -4.21 -15.88 -10.82
C THR A 263 -4.23 -15.89 -12.35
N ASN A 264 -4.54 -14.76 -12.98
CA ASN A 264 -4.62 -14.64 -14.45
C ASN A 264 -3.24 -14.59 -15.13
N GLN A 265 -2.14 -14.45 -14.37
CA GLN A 265 -0.77 -14.50 -14.89
C GLN A 265 -0.23 -15.92 -15.00
N LYS A 266 -0.90 -16.91 -14.42
CA LYS A 266 -0.47 -18.33 -14.36
C LYS A 266 -1.00 -19.14 -15.54
#